data_838fb67f5fb027eb83d32be672242b95
#
_entry.id   838fb67f5fb027eb83d32be672242b95
#
_cell.length_a   1.000
_cell.length_b   1.000
_cell.length_c   1.000
_cell.angle_alpha   90.00
_cell.angle_beta   90.00
_cell.angle_gamma   90.00
#
_symmetry.space_group_name_H-M   'P 1'
#
loop_
_entity.id
_entity.type
_entity.pdbx_description
1 polymer ?
#
loop_
_entity_poly.entity_id
_entity_poly.type
_entity_poly.pdbx_seq_one_letter_code
_entity_poly.pdbx_strand_id
1 'polypeptide(L)'
;MLFVDKIKTQRESLRITQKEMASKLGIDTPMYSRIERGERPAKREYLETISSTLHINYHEATNLWLADQVIERLESEEQAGEVLEVVSRVLSHYKAEDEKEQPITVDIHAQGDINDFLDRVIQGDCLQVLPSIPDKSIDMILCDLPYGTTQNKWDSIIDLNKLWAEYTRIIKDTGVIALTSQGPFTAKLILSNEEWFKYKIVWVKSKATNFLNAKKQPLRKHEDICIFYKKQPTYHPQMEKGEKYDKGIRKDQYTGSYGDFKPRHVQSDGQRYPSDVYFYEPEHDDSVYFKTAESEGPVWHPTQKPVELGRYLIKTFTNPGDIVLDNACGSGSFLVAAAKEGRHYIGIELNENVLLHKKDAIDYIKVCEDRLRDINPELF
;
A
#
# COMPACT_ATOMS: atom_id res chain seq x y z
N MET A 1 -26.76 29.75 -10.19
CA MET A 1 -26.00 28.64 -9.56
C MET A 1 -25.66 27.61 -10.62
N LEU A 2 -24.38 27.41 -10.88
CA LEU A 2 -23.89 26.61 -12.01
C LEU A 2 -24.21 25.13 -11.87
N PHE A 3 -24.00 24.59 -10.68
CA PHE A 3 -24.21 23.16 -10.38
C PHE A 3 -25.73 22.81 -10.44
N VAL A 4 -26.55 23.64 -9.84
CA VAL A 4 -28.02 23.46 -9.79
C VAL A 4 -28.64 23.45 -11.20
N ASP A 5 -28.22 24.39 -12.05
CA ASP A 5 -28.70 24.48 -13.42
C ASP A 5 -28.27 23.26 -14.25
N LYS A 6 -27.01 22.80 -14.02
CA LYS A 6 -26.50 21.62 -14.70
C LYS A 6 -27.24 20.35 -14.33
N ILE A 7 -27.46 20.09 -13.02
CA ILE A 7 -28.17 18.87 -12.59
C ILE A 7 -29.63 18.86 -13.01
N LYS A 8 -30.31 20.02 -12.96
CA LYS A 8 -31.68 20.15 -13.41
C LYS A 8 -31.83 19.89 -14.91
N THR A 9 -31.02 20.58 -15.72
CA THR A 9 -31.05 20.43 -17.18
C THR A 9 -30.75 18.97 -17.59
N GLN A 10 -29.76 18.35 -16.97
CA GLN A 10 -29.41 16.99 -17.30
C GLN A 10 -30.46 15.98 -16.85
N ARG A 11 -31.07 16.15 -15.66
CA ARG A 11 -32.16 15.32 -15.18
C ARG A 11 -33.35 15.38 -16.13
N GLU A 12 -33.72 16.59 -16.55
CA GLU A 12 -34.87 16.81 -17.48
C GLU A 12 -34.59 16.20 -18.86
N SER A 13 -33.39 16.33 -19.37
CA SER A 13 -32.96 15.71 -20.65
C SER A 13 -33.08 14.19 -20.62
N LEU A 14 -32.73 13.58 -19.47
CA LEU A 14 -32.83 12.15 -19.24
C LEU A 14 -34.22 11.66 -18.84
N ARG A 15 -35.18 12.59 -18.72
CA ARG A 15 -36.57 12.33 -18.28
C ARG A 15 -36.67 11.64 -16.92
N ILE A 16 -35.70 11.88 -16.04
CA ILE A 16 -35.70 11.38 -14.66
C ILE A 16 -36.50 12.31 -13.80
N THR A 17 -37.40 11.77 -12.97
CA THR A 17 -38.21 12.58 -12.05
C THR A 17 -37.44 12.99 -10.80
N GLN A 18 -37.84 14.09 -10.15
CA GLN A 18 -37.27 14.49 -8.85
C GLN A 18 -37.43 13.38 -7.78
N LYS A 19 -38.54 12.61 -7.86
CA LYS A 19 -38.80 11.49 -6.95
C LYS A 19 -37.78 10.36 -7.14
N GLU A 20 -37.40 10.02 -8.36
CA GLU A 20 -36.39 9.00 -8.65
C GLU A 20 -35.03 9.44 -8.18
N MET A 21 -34.63 10.70 -8.39
CA MET A 21 -33.39 11.25 -7.88
C MET A 21 -33.32 11.22 -6.35
N ALA A 22 -34.40 11.67 -5.70
CA ALA A 22 -34.51 11.63 -4.24
C ALA A 22 -34.35 10.22 -3.69
N SER A 23 -35.01 9.24 -4.32
CA SER A 23 -34.89 7.83 -3.95
C SER A 23 -33.45 7.30 -4.06
N LYS A 24 -32.75 7.66 -5.13
CA LYS A 24 -31.32 7.26 -5.32
C LYS A 24 -30.37 7.89 -4.30
N LEU A 25 -30.69 9.09 -3.84
CA LEU A 25 -29.93 9.82 -2.83
C LEU A 25 -30.31 9.46 -1.38
N GLY A 26 -31.33 8.61 -1.20
CA GLY A 26 -31.85 8.26 0.14
C GLY A 26 -32.48 9.45 0.89
N ILE A 27 -33.05 10.42 0.17
CA ILE A 27 -33.70 11.61 0.73
C ILE A 27 -35.15 11.73 0.24
N ASP A 28 -35.95 12.61 0.87
CA ASP A 28 -37.29 12.87 0.43
C ASP A 28 -37.36 13.80 -0.81
N THR A 29 -38.43 13.72 -1.58
CA THR A 29 -38.61 14.52 -2.78
C THR A 29 -38.61 16.03 -2.50
N PRO A 30 -39.23 16.55 -1.42
CA PRO A 30 -39.14 17.95 -1.07
C PRO A 30 -37.69 18.42 -0.82
N MET A 31 -36.88 17.60 -0.19
CA MET A 31 -35.47 17.92 0.04
C MET A 31 -34.68 18.00 -1.26
N TYR A 32 -34.87 17.04 -2.17
CA TYR A 32 -34.22 17.08 -3.48
C TYR A 32 -34.69 18.32 -4.29
N SER A 33 -35.99 18.63 -4.27
CA SER A 33 -36.56 19.82 -4.93
C SER A 33 -35.90 21.11 -4.43
N ARG A 34 -35.65 21.24 -3.13
CA ARG A 34 -34.94 22.41 -2.55
C ARG A 34 -33.47 22.48 -3.01
N ILE A 35 -32.81 21.33 -3.13
CA ILE A 35 -31.44 21.27 -3.68
C ILE A 35 -31.44 21.75 -5.12
N GLU A 36 -32.37 21.25 -5.96
CA GLU A 36 -32.45 21.59 -7.38
C GLU A 36 -32.89 23.03 -7.63
N ARG A 37 -33.51 23.70 -6.66
CA ARG A 37 -33.86 25.13 -6.72
C ARG A 37 -32.79 26.04 -6.11
N GLY A 38 -31.71 25.47 -5.60
CA GLY A 38 -30.66 26.22 -4.93
C GLY A 38 -31.02 26.73 -3.52
N GLU A 39 -32.16 26.35 -2.98
CA GLU A 39 -32.59 26.74 -1.63
C GLU A 39 -31.85 25.99 -0.52
N ARG A 40 -31.17 24.93 -0.89
CA ARG A 40 -30.35 24.13 0.01
C ARG A 40 -29.12 23.59 -0.74
N PRO A 41 -27.90 23.76 -0.21
CA PRO A 41 -26.71 23.21 -0.83
C PRO A 41 -26.75 21.67 -0.83
N ALA A 42 -26.33 21.06 -1.92
CA ALA A 42 -26.13 19.62 -1.97
C ALA A 42 -24.95 19.24 -1.08
N LYS A 43 -25.06 18.13 -0.35
CA LYS A 43 -23.91 17.61 0.40
C LYS A 43 -22.90 16.97 -0.57
N ARG A 44 -21.62 17.04 -0.21
CA ARG A 44 -20.54 16.44 -1.01
C ARG A 44 -20.75 14.94 -1.27
N GLU A 45 -21.29 14.22 -0.28
CA GLU A 45 -21.61 12.79 -0.38
C GLU A 45 -22.63 12.43 -1.48
N TYR A 46 -23.40 13.42 -1.97
CA TYR A 46 -24.38 13.21 -3.04
C TYR A 46 -23.79 13.31 -4.45
N LEU A 47 -22.59 13.91 -4.60
CA LEU A 47 -22.00 14.19 -5.91
C LEU A 47 -21.75 12.94 -6.74
N GLU A 48 -21.29 11.87 -6.13
CA GLU A 48 -21.02 10.60 -6.82
C GLU A 48 -22.32 9.99 -7.38
N THR A 49 -23.37 9.92 -6.56
CA THR A 49 -24.68 9.41 -6.97
C THR A 49 -25.36 10.31 -8.02
N ILE A 50 -25.23 11.63 -7.89
CA ILE A 50 -25.75 12.59 -8.87
C ILE A 50 -25.01 12.43 -10.20
N SER A 51 -23.68 12.41 -10.18
CA SER A 51 -22.84 12.29 -11.37
C SER A 51 -23.09 11.00 -12.14
N SER A 52 -23.11 9.87 -11.45
CA SER A 52 -23.37 8.55 -12.07
C SER A 52 -24.80 8.46 -12.62
N THR A 53 -25.79 8.96 -11.88
CA THR A 53 -27.21 8.89 -12.29
C THR A 53 -27.52 9.81 -13.47
N LEU A 54 -26.92 11.00 -13.49
CA LEU A 54 -27.17 12.00 -14.52
C LEU A 54 -26.14 11.97 -15.67
N HIS A 55 -25.22 11.01 -15.66
CA HIS A 55 -24.13 10.90 -16.64
C HIS A 55 -23.31 12.20 -16.79
N ILE A 56 -23.07 12.87 -15.66
CA ILE A 56 -22.20 14.05 -15.60
C ILE A 56 -20.81 13.57 -15.16
N ASN A 57 -19.75 14.10 -15.75
CA ASN A 57 -18.39 13.81 -15.27
C ASN A 57 -18.25 14.26 -13.81
N TYR A 58 -17.70 13.40 -12.96
CA TYR A 58 -17.57 13.67 -11.52
C TYR A 58 -16.74 14.92 -11.22
N HIS A 59 -15.64 15.14 -11.96
CA HIS A 59 -14.81 16.33 -11.80
C HIS A 59 -15.57 17.60 -12.23
N GLU A 60 -16.32 17.54 -13.33
CA GLU A 60 -17.19 18.65 -13.76
C GLU A 60 -18.23 18.99 -12.68
N ALA A 61 -18.94 17.98 -12.17
CA ALA A 61 -19.93 18.18 -11.12
C ALA A 61 -19.32 18.76 -9.85
N THR A 62 -18.14 18.28 -9.45
CA THR A 62 -17.43 18.77 -8.26
C THR A 62 -16.96 20.20 -8.43
N ASN A 63 -16.42 20.54 -9.59
CA ASN A 63 -15.96 21.91 -9.88
C ASN A 63 -17.13 22.91 -9.87
N LEU A 64 -18.27 22.57 -10.48
CA LEU A 64 -19.46 23.43 -10.47
C LEU A 64 -20.03 23.60 -9.06
N TRP A 65 -20.03 22.51 -8.27
CA TRP A 65 -20.50 22.53 -6.89
C TRP A 65 -19.62 23.39 -5.97
N LEU A 66 -18.28 23.33 -6.15
CA LEU A 66 -17.32 24.18 -5.42
C LEU A 66 -17.44 25.64 -5.87
N ALA A 67 -17.59 25.87 -7.18
CA ALA A 67 -17.77 27.22 -7.71
C ALA A 67 -19.01 27.91 -7.13
N ASP A 68 -20.12 27.20 -7.01
CA ASP A 68 -21.35 27.76 -6.39
C ASP A 68 -21.11 28.18 -4.93
N GLN A 69 -20.33 27.41 -4.15
CA GLN A 69 -19.99 27.79 -2.77
C GLN A 69 -19.08 29.01 -2.68
N VAL A 70 -18.15 29.16 -3.62
CA VAL A 70 -17.30 30.36 -3.70
C VAL A 70 -18.13 31.57 -4.10
N ILE A 71 -19.00 31.45 -5.10
CA ILE A 71 -19.93 32.50 -5.55
C ILE A 71 -20.82 32.95 -4.40
N GLU A 72 -21.44 32.01 -3.68
CA GLU A 72 -22.32 32.33 -2.55
C GLU A 72 -21.61 33.16 -1.46
N ARG A 73 -20.33 32.89 -1.21
CA ARG A 73 -19.55 33.66 -0.23
C ARG A 73 -19.09 35.03 -0.69
N LEU A 74 -18.98 35.24 -1.99
CA LEU A 74 -18.46 36.46 -2.57
C LEU A 74 -19.56 37.36 -3.18
N GLU A 75 -20.78 36.84 -3.35
CA GLU A 75 -21.89 37.54 -4.01
C GLU A 75 -22.25 38.87 -3.34
N SER A 76 -22.08 39.01 -2.04
CA SER A 76 -22.35 40.21 -1.26
C SER A 76 -21.16 41.17 -1.13
N GLU A 77 -19.95 40.76 -1.64
CA GLU A 77 -18.74 41.51 -1.44
C GLU A 77 -18.49 42.44 -2.65
N GLU A 78 -18.35 43.74 -2.41
CA GLU A 78 -18.08 44.73 -3.44
C GLU A 78 -16.73 44.48 -4.16
N GLN A 79 -15.77 43.84 -3.48
CA GLN A 79 -14.44 43.54 -3.98
C GLN A 79 -14.29 42.08 -4.42
N ALA A 80 -15.38 41.37 -4.71
CA ALA A 80 -15.37 39.94 -5.07
C ALA A 80 -14.36 39.60 -6.19
N GLY A 81 -14.24 40.46 -7.20
CA GLY A 81 -13.29 40.29 -8.30
C GLY A 81 -11.83 40.34 -7.84
N GLU A 82 -11.49 41.29 -7.00
CA GLU A 82 -10.13 41.44 -6.46
C GLU A 82 -9.75 40.25 -5.55
N VAL A 83 -10.71 39.78 -4.74
CA VAL A 83 -10.53 38.62 -3.89
C VAL A 83 -10.26 37.36 -4.72
N LEU A 84 -11.01 37.16 -5.82
CA LEU A 84 -10.77 36.03 -6.73
C LEU A 84 -9.41 36.10 -7.42
N GLU A 85 -8.93 37.31 -7.78
CA GLU A 85 -7.58 37.47 -8.35
C GLU A 85 -6.50 37.12 -7.33
N VAL A 86 -6.65 37.55 -6.06
CA VAL A 86 -5.71 37.21 -4.99
C VAL A 86 -5.71 35.70 -4.74
N VAL A 87 -6.88 35.07 -4.63
CA VAL A 87 -7.02 33.62 -4.44
C VAL A 87 -6.40 32.87 -5.63
N SER A 88 -6.68 33.29 -6.86
CA SER A 88 -6.11 32.69 -8.07
C SER A 88 -4.58 32.79 -8.09
N ARG A 89 -4.02 33.94 -7.71
CA ARG A 89 -2.58 34.18 -7.62
C ARG A 89 -1.93 33.28 -6.56
N VAL A 90 -2.54 33.17 -5.38
CA VAL A 90 -2.05 32.31 -4.30
C VAL A 90 -2.11 30.84 -4.70
N LEU A 91 -3.22 30.39 -5.28
CA LEU A 91 -3.35 29.01 -5.77
C LEU A 91 -2.36 28.71 -6.93
N SER A 92 -2.10 29.69 -7.79
CA SER A 92 -1.10 29.58 -8.86
C SER A 92 0.31 29.52 -8.28
N HIS A 93 0.59 30.23 -7.19
CA HIS A 93 1.88 30.19 -6.51
C HIS A 93 2.12 28.84 -5.84
N TYR A 94 1.11 28.30 -5.16
CA TYR A 94 1.16 26.93 -4.63
C TYR A 94 1.35 25.89 -5.75
N LYS A 95 0.65 26.02 -6.88
CA LYS A 95 0.86 25.16 -8.05
C LYS A 95 2.24 25.30 -8.67
N ALA A 96 2.82 26.52 -8.68
CA ALA A 96 4.17 26.76 -9.21
C ALA A 96 5.28 26.31 -8.27
N GLU A 97 5.01 26.19 -6.95
CA GLU A 97 5.90 25.53 -6.00
C GLU A 97 5.79 24.00 -6.13
N ASP A 98 4.58 23.48 -6.29
CA ASP A 98 4.32 22.05 -6.62
C ASP A 98 4.89 21.67 -8.00
N GLU A 99 4.94 22.60 -8.97
CA GLU A 99 5.52 22.35 -10.30
C GLU A 99 7.06 22.36 -10.30
N LYS A 100 7.70 22.86 -9.25
CA LYS A 100 9.17 22.76 -9.07
C LYS A 100 9.59 21.44 -8.42
N GLU A 101 8.67 20.79 -7.71
CA GLU A 101 8.77 19.42 -7.22
C GLU A 101 7.68 18.58 -7.91
N GLN A 102 7.69 18.48 -9.25
CA GLN A 102 6.78 17.56 -9.92
C GLN A 102 7.16 16.14 -9.53
N PRO A 103 6.24 15.35 -8.97
CA PRO A 103 6.38 13.90 -9.00
C PRO A 103 6.53 13.53 -10.47
N ILE A 104 7.57 12.78 -10.79
CA ILE A 104 7.87 12.37 -12.16
C ILE A 104 6.65 11.65 -12.69
N THR A 105 5.88 12.30 -13.57
CA THR A 105 4.80 11.66 -14.31
C THR A 105 5.47 10.74 -15.33
N VAL A 106 5.62 9.48 -14.95
CA VAL A 106 5.94 8.42 -15.91
C VAL A 106 4.77 8.37 -16.90
N ASP A 107 5.06 8.39 -18.19
CA ASP A 107 4.04 8.25 -19.23
C ASP A 107 3.40 6.86 -19.10
N ILE A 108 2.19 6.81 -18.53
CA ILE A 108 1.50 5.60 -18.07
C ILE A 108 1.06 4.71 -19.25
N HIS A 109 1.31 5.09 -20.48
CA HIS A 109 0.82 4.41 -21.68
C HIS A 109 1.87 3.65 -22.49
N ALA A 110 3.16 3.74 -22.12
CA ALA A 110 4.23 2.94 -22.72
C ALA A 110 4.98 2.20 -21.63
N GLN A 111 5.37 0.93 -21.86
CA GLN A 111 6.34 0.26 -20.97
C GLN A 111 7.64 1.09 -20.99
N GLY A 112 7.99 1.68 -19.83
CA GLY A 112 9.21 2.47 -19.66
C GLY A 112 10.46 1.59 -19.64
N ASP A 113 11.64 2.21 -19.67
CA ASP A 113 12.87 1.53 -19.28
C ASP A 113 12.82 1.33 -17.75
N ILE A 114 13.27 0.17 -17.25
CA ILE A 114 13.30 -0.10 -15.81
C ILE A 114 14.15 0.95 -15.06
N ASN A 115 15.15 1.49 -15.72
CA ASN A 115 16.00 2.54 -15.15
C ASN A 115 15.24 3.84 -14.81
N ASP A 116 14.09 4.09 -15.45
CA ASP A 116 13.24 5.24 -15.15
C ASP A 116 12.54 5.12 -13.78
N PHE A 117 12.48 3.89 -13.24
CA PHE A 117 11.80 3.58 -11.98
C PHE A 117 12.76 3.34 -10.81
N LEU A 118 14.04 3.02 -11.09
CA LEU A 118 14.99 2.64 -10.03
C LEU A 118 15.20 3.76 -9.02
N ASP A 119 15.21 3.36 -7.76
CA ASP A 119 15.52 4.18 -6.59
C ASP A 119 14.59 5.40 -6.45
N ARG A 120 13.31 5.20 -6.81
CA ARG A 120 12.28 6.23 -6.78
C ARG A 120 11.05 5.82 -5.97
N VAL A 121 10.35 6.85 -5.47
CA VAL A 121 9.03 6.73 -4.86
C VAL A 121 8.04 7.47 -5.76
N ILE A 122 7.05 6.75 -6.26
CA ILE A 122 6.09 7.23 -7.26
C ILE A 122 4.74 7.44 -6.57
N GLN A 123 4.21 8.65 -6.66
CA GLN A 123 2.86 8.93 -6.18
C GLN A 123 1.82 8.46 -7.20
N GLY A 124 0.93 7.58 -6.79
CA GLY A 124 -0.17 7.11 -7.64
C GLY A 124 -0.86 5.86 -7.16
N ASP A 125 -1.96 5.52 -7.82
CA ASP A 125 -2.62 4.22 -7.65
C ASP A 125 -1.74 3.13 -8.27
N CYS A 126 -1.36 2.14 -7.48
CA CYS A 126 -0.49 1.07 -7.94
C CYS A 126 -1.06 0.32 -9.15
N LEU A 127 -2.37 0.13 -9.26
CA LEU A 127 -2.99 -0.51 -10.43
C LEU A 127 -2.91 0.34 -11.71
N GLN A 128 -2.60 1.63 -11.59
CA GLN A 128 -2.33 2.52 -12.73
C GLN A 128 -0.84 2.58 -13.06
N VAL A 129 0.04 2.51 -12.05
CA VAL A 129 1.49 2.62 -12.23
C VAL A 129 2.12 1.29 -12.66
N LEU A 130 1.71 0.15 -12.06
CA LEU A 130 2.28 -1.17 -12.36
C LEU A 130 2.30 -1.52 -13.86
N PRO A 131 1.28 -1.19 -14.69
CA PRO A 131 1.31 -1.46 -16.13
C PRO A 131 2.49 -0.85 -16.88
N SER A 132 3.09 0.25 -16.36
CA SER A 132 4.24 0.93 -16.97
C SER A 132 5.57 0.23 -16.67
N ILE A 133 5.64 -0.61 -15.63
CA ILE A 133 6.84 -1.36 -15.26
C ILE A 133 7.07 -2.47 -16.29
N PRO A 134 8.31 -2.63 -16.82
CA PRO A 134 8.61 -3.64 -17.81
C PRO A 134 8.38 -5.08 -17.33
N ASP A 135 8.06 -5.97 -18.25
CA ASP A 135 7.92 -7.41 -17.99
C ASP A 135 9.23 -7.99 -17.45
N LYS A 136 9.12 -8.91 -16.48
CA LYS A 136 10.25 -9.68 -15.96
C LYS A 136 11.43 -8.83 -15.47
N SER A 137 11.16 -7.66 -14.95
CA SER A 137 12.18 -6.71 -14.47
C SER A 137 12.42 -6.77 -12.97
N ILE A 138 11.44 -7.20 -12.18
CA ILE A 138 11.48 -7.17 -10.70
C ILE A 138 12.01 -8.50 -10.14
N ASP A 139 12.94 -8.43 -9.19
CA ASP A 139 13.49 -9.60 -8.49
C ASP A 139 12.66 -9.99 -7.28
N MET A 140 12.17 -9.00 -6.52
CA MET A 140 11.34 -9.22 -5.34
C MET A 140 10.20 -8.20 -5.26
N ILE A 141 9.00 -8.68 -4.98
CA ILE A 141 7.90 -7.83 -4.51
C ILE A 141 7.79 -8.07 -3.00
N LEU A 142 8.00 -7.02 -2.20
CA LEU A 142 7.86 -7.04 -0.75
C LEU A 142 6.91 -5.92 -0.35
N CYS A 143 5.69 -6.26 0.04
CA CYS A 143 4.65 -5.28 0.25
C CYS A 143 3.75 -5.59 1.45
N ASP A 144 3.34 -4.52 2.13
CA ASP A 144 2.31 -4.53 3.17
C ASP A 144 1.00 -4.02 2.58
N LEU A 145 0.26 -4.90 1.91
CA LEU A 145 -1.02 -4.55 1.29
C LEU A 145 -2.05 -4.09 2.34
N PRO A 146 -3.01 -3.22 1.99
CA PRO A 146 -4.13 -2.90 2.86
C PRO A 146 -5.01 -4.13 3.08
N TYR A 147 -5.31 -4.46 4.37
CA TYR A 147 -6.04 -5.69 4.75
C TYR A 147 -7.56 -5.52 4.77
N GLY A 148 -8.07 -4.29 4.70
CA GLY A 148 -9.50 -3.98 4.87
C GLY A 148 -10.02 -4.30 6.28
N THR A 149 -9.18 -4.17 7.30
CA THR A 149 -9.51 -4.55 8.69
C THR A 149 -9.72 -3.35 9.61
N THR A 150 -9.41 -2.15 9.15
CA THR A 150 -9.59 -0.91 9.89
C THR A 150 -10.73 -0.07 9.32
N GLN A 151 -11.18 0.95 10.04
CA GLN A 151 -12.18 1.90 9.55
C GLN A 151 -11.57 3.02 8.69
N ASN A 152 -10.28 2.96 8.44
CA ASN A 152 -9.60 3.95 7.62
C ASN A 152 -9.95 3.74 6.13
N LYS A 153 -10.23 4.80 5.41
CA LYS A 153 -10.58 4.74 3.98
C LYS A 153 -9.46 4.17 3.12
N TRP A 154 -8.21 4.43 3.48
CA TRP A 154 -7.03 3.90 2.80
C TRP A 154 -6.82 2.38 3.00
N ASP A 155 -7.47 1.77 4.02
CA ASP A 155 -7.41 0.33 4.26
C ASP A 155 -8.48 -0.41 3.44
N SER A 156 -8.62 -0.08 2.16
CA SER A 156 -9.46 -0.81 1.21
C SER A 156 -8.64 -1.88 0.49
N ILE A 157 -9.17 -3.10 0.42
CA ILE A 157 -8.49 -4.21 -0.27
C ILE A 157 -8.36 -3.87 -1.75
N ILE A 158 -7.11 -3.89 -2.26
CA ILE A 158 -6.81 -3.76 -3.69
C ILE A 158 -7.40 -4.96 -4.43
N ASP A 159 -7.89 -4.77 -5.65
CA ASP A 159 -8.38 -5.87 -6.50
C ASP A 159 -7.25 -6.87 -6.75
N LEU A 160 -7.30 -8.01 -6.05
CA LEU A 160 -6.27 -9.04 -6.11
C LEU A 160 -6.13 -9.66 -7.51
N ASN A 161 -7.22 -9.75 -8.29
CA ASN A 161 -7.13 -10.31 -9.64
C ASN A 161 -6.30 -9.40 -10.56
N LYS A 162 -6.54 -8.10 -10.50
CA LYS A 162 -5.76 -7.11 -11.26
C LYS A 162 -4.32 -7.05 -10.77
N LEU A 163 -4.12 -7.10 -9.45
CA LEU A 163 -2.81 -7.08 -8.84
C LEU A 163 -1.97 -8.30 -9.27
N TRP A 164 -2.55 -9.50 -9.25
CA TRP A 164 -1.87 -10.71 -9.70
C TRP A 164 -1.56 -10.72 -11.21
N ALA A 165 -2.43 -10.13 -12.04
CA ALA A 165 -2.13 -9.98 -13.46
C ALA A 165 -0.83 -9.19 -13.67
N GLU A 166 -0.65 -8.08 -12.95
CA GLU A 166 0.57 -7.27 -13.02
C GLU A 166 1.75 -7.96 -12.33
N TYR A 167 1.58 -8.50 -11.14
CA TYR A 167 2.66 -9.16 -10.40
C TYR A 167 3.28 -10.31 -11.22
N THR A 168 2.46 -11.17 -11.81
CA THR A 168 2.95 -12.30 -12.62
C THR A 168 3.64 -11.86 -13.91
N ARG A 169 3.30 -10.68 -14.43
CA ARG A 169 3.93 -10.07 -15.59
C ARG A 169 5.30 -9.48 -15.26
N ILE A 170 5.38 -8.63 -14.24
CA ILE A 170 6.59 -7.84 -13.93
C ILE A 170 7.66 -8.64 -13.17
N ILE A 171 7.27 -9.64 -12.35
CA ILE A 171 8.22 -10.45 -11.59
C ILE A 171 9.04 -11.38 -12.51
N LYS A 172 10.33 -11.50 -12.25
CA LYS A 172 11.19 -12.49 -12.92
C LYS A 172 10.73 -13.92 -12.62
N ASP A 173 11.00 -14.88 -13.49
CA ASP A 173 10.61 -16.29 -13.28
C ASP A 173 11.15 -16.88 -11.99
N THR A 174 12.32 -16.44 -11.56
CA THR A 174 12.97 -16.81 -10.28
C THR A 174 12.82 -15.73 -9.20
N GLY A 175 11.96 -14.76 -9.43
CA GLY A 175 11.64 -13.74 -8.44
C GLY A 175 10.68 -14.26 -7.37
N VAL A 176 10.60 -13.54 -6.26
CA VAL A 176 9.77 -13.88 -5.10
C VAL A 176 8.78 -12.76 -4.78
N ILE A 177 7.61 -13.13 -4.33
CA ILE A 177 6.59 -12.21 -3.84
C ILE A 177 6.35 -12.53 -2.37
N ALA A 178 6.64 -11.59 -1.49
CA ALA A 178 6.47 -11.69 -0.04
C ALA A 178 5.47 -10.62 0.42
N LEU A 179 4.29 -11.06 0.86
CA LEU A 179 3.19 -10.16 1.23
C LEU A 179 2.82 -10.37 2.69
N THR A 180 2.83 -9.29 3.46
CA THR A 180 2.35 -9.34 4.84
C THR A 180 0.83 -9.49 4.86
N SER A 181 0.31 -10.17 5.86
CA SER A 181 -1.12 -10.44 5.97
C SER A 181 -1.52 -10.79 7.40
N GLN A 182 -2.82 -10.68 7.70
CA GLN A 182 -3.36 -11.08 9.01
C GLN A 182 -4.81 -11.56 8.90
N GLY A 183 -5.14 -12.58 9.68
CA GLY A 183 -6.50 -13.08 9.87
C GLY A 183 -7.20 -13.49 8.56
N PRO A 184 -8.45 -13.06 8.31
CA PRO A 184 -9.18 -13.44 7.10
C PRO A 184 -8.51 -13.00 5.79
N PHE A 185 -7.72 -11.91 5.82
CA PHE A 185 -7.00 -11.46 4.64
C PHE A 185 -5.92 -12.47 4.21
N THR A 186 -5.24 -13.13 5.17
CA THR A 186 -4.28 -14.21 4.85
C THR A 186 -4.94 -15.31 4.01
N ALA A 187 -6.13 -15.76 4.40
CA ALA A 187 -6.85 -16.79 3.65
C ALA A 187 -7.23 -16.31 2.23
N LYS A 188 -7.77 -15.09 2.11
CA LYS A 188 -8.11 -14.49 0.80
C LYS A 188 -6.88 -14.37 -0.10
N LEU A 189 -5.76 -13.93 0.44
CA LEU A 189 -4.52 -13.77 -0.28
C LEU A 189 -3.97 -15.10 -0.79
N ILE A 190 -3.96 -16.15 0.03
CA ILE A 190 -3.52 -17.49 -0.38
C ILE A 190 -4.42 -18.03 -1.48
N LEU A 191 -5.75 -17.98 -1.31
CA LEU A 191 -6.72 -18.47 -2.28
C LEU A 191 -6.71 -17.69 -3.60
N SER A 192 -6.26 -16.44 -3.57
CA SER A 192 -6.18 -15.62 -4.79
C SER A 192 -5.09 -16.07 -5.76
N ASN A 193 -4.08 -16.84 -5.30
CA ASN A 193 -3.05 -17.46 -6.14
C ASN A 193 -2.44 -18.70 -5.49
N GLU A 194 -3.23 -19.77 -5.34
CA GLU A 194 -2.80 -21.04 -4.75
C GLU A 194 -1.64 -21.70 -5.50
N GLU A 195 -1.58 -21.54 -6.82
CA GLU A 195 -0.53 -22.15 -7.66
C GLU A 195 0.88 -21.65 -7.26
N TRP A 196 1.00 -20.35 -7.00
CA TRP A 196 2.29 -19.74 -6.66
C TRP A 196 2.55 -19.71 -5.16
N PHE A 197 1.52 -19.88 -4.31
CA PHE A 197 1.70 -19.96 -2.87
C PHE A 197 2.58 -21.16 -2.50
N LYS A 198 3.57 -20.94 -1.62
CA LYS A 198 4.49 -21.98 -1.18
C LYS A 198 4.44 -22.23 0.31
N TYR A 199 4.59 -21.19 1.10
CA TYR A 199 4.55 -21.24 2.56
C TYR A 199 4.34 -19.85 3.13
N LYS A 200 4.15 -19.79 4.42
CA LYS A 200 4.14 -18.53 5.15
C LYS A 200 5.20 -18.54 6.25
N ILE A 201 5.73 -17.36 6.54
CA ILE A 201 6.56 -17.08 7.69
C ILE A 201 5.70 -16.38 8.73
N VAL A 202 5.78 -16.79 9.99
CA VAL A 202 5.07 -16.16 11.09
C VAL A 202 6.00 -15.17 11.79
N TRP A 203 5.71 -13.87 11.65
CA TRP A 203 6.39 -12.83 12.39
C TRP A 203 5.71 -12.60 13.73
N VAL A 204 6.37 -12.96 14.83
CA VAL A 204 5.91 -12.71 16.20
C VAL A 204 6.34 -11.32 16.64
N LYS A 205 5.36 -10.49 16.99
CA LYS A 205 5.58 -9.09 17.40
C LYS A 205 6.06 -8.98 18.84
N SER A 206 6.85 -7.94 19.14
CA SER A 206 7.25 -7.61 20.52
C SER A 206 6.04 -7.26 21.40
N LYS A 207 5.09 -6.50 20.82
CA LYS A 207 3.85 -6.08 21.51
C LYS A 207 2.64 -6.73 20.86
N ALA A 208 1.75 -7.24 21.69
CA ALA A 208 0.44 -7.67 21.25
C ALA A 208 -0.44 -6.47 20.88
N THR A 209 -1.25 -6.65 19.85
CA THR A 209 -2.21 -5.65 19.35
C THR A 209 -3.66 -6.08 19.60
N ASN A 210 -4.65 -5.25 19.20
CA ASN A 210 -6.07 -5.54 19.35
C ASN A 210 -6.57 -5.48 20.80
N PHE A 211 -6.03 -4.58 21.63
CA PHE A 211 -6.34 -4.47 23.07
C PHE A 211 -7.83 -4.17 23.36
N LEU A 212 -8.55 -3.52 22.44
CA LEU A 212 -9.99 -3.25 22.58
C LEU A 212 -10.83 -4.53 22.68
N ASN A 213 -10.31 -5.63 22.16
CA ASN A 213 -10.98 -6.94 22.19
C ASN A 213 -10.42 -7.90 23.27
N ALA A 214 -9.56 -7.43 24.16
CA ALA A 214 -8.88 -8.28 25.15
C ALA A 214 -9.84 -9.08 26.08
N LYS A 215 -11.05 -8.57 26.29
CA LYS A 215 -12.09 -9.27 27.07
C LYS A 215 -12.92 -10.26 26.26
N LYS A 216 -12.74 -10.34 24.94
CA LYS A 216 -13.55 -11.17 24.03
C LYS A 216 -12.74 -12.25 23.33
N GLN A 217 -11.44 -12.01 23.13
CA GLN A 217 -10.53 -12.91 22.42
C GLN A 217 -9.08 -12.65 22.82
N PRO A 218 -8.16 -13.61 22.59
CA PRO A 218 -6.73 -13.38 22.78
C PRO A 218 -6.21 -12.19 21.98
N LEU A 219 -5.22 -11.50 22.53
CA LEU A 219 -4.51 -10.43 21.82
C LEU A 219 -3.72 -11.00 20.63
N ARG A 220 -3.62 -10.22 19.56
CA ARG A 220 -2.86 -10.59 18.37
C ARG A 220 -1.39 -10.29 18.59
N LYS A 221 -0.55 -11.32 18.50
CA LYS A 221 0.90 -11.20 18.70
C LYS A 221 1.72 -11.59 17.48
N HIS A 222 1.09 -11.91 16.36
CA HIS A 222 1.78 -12.27 15.13
C HIS A 222 1.09 -11.70 13.89
N GLU A 223 1.85 -11.64 12.81
CA GLU A 223 1.39 -11.48 11.43
C GLU A 223 2.00 -12.58 10.56
N ASP A 224 1.35 -12.89 9.45
CA ASP A 224 1.83 -13.83 8.46
C ASP A 224 2.55 -13.07 7.34
N ILE A 225 3.60 -13.67 6.77
CA ILE A 225 4.24 -13.23 5.54
C ILE A 225 4.06 -14.36 4.54
N CYS A 226 3.19 -14.17 3.57
CA CYS A 226 2.89 -15.17 2.55
C CYS A 226 3.91 -15.11 1.44
N ILE A 227 4.55 -16.25 1.12
CA ILE A 227 5.60 -16.37 0.11
C ILE A 227 5.04 -17.06 -1.12
N PHE A 228 5.17 -16.37 -2.26
CA PHE A 228 4.73 -16.85 -3.56
C PHE A 228 5.88 -16.79 -4.56
N TYR A 229 6.01 -17.80 -5.40
CA TYR A 229 6.93 -17.81 -6.54
C TYR A 229 6.55 -18.87 -7.57
N LYS A 230 6.96 -18.63 -8.82
CA LYS A 230 6.76 -19.57 -9.93
C LYS A 230 7.82 -20.66 -9.93
N LYS A 231 9.09 -20.28 -9.88
CA LYS A 231 10.26 -21.15 -9.80
C LYS A 231 11.03 -20.82 -8.52
N GLN A 232 11.80 -21.79 -8.01
CA GLN A 232 12.61 -21.58 -6.81
C GLN A 232 13.45 -20.30 -6.95
N PRO A 233 13.24 -19.32 -6.07
CA PRO A 233 14.02 -18.08 -6.07
C PRO A 233 15.39 -18.27 -5.43
N THR A 234 16.22 -17.23 -5.49
CA THR A 234 17.37 -17.09 -4.61
C THR A 234 16.95 -17.33 -3.16
N TYR A 235 17.73 -18.12 -2.45
CA TYR A 235 17.48 -18.39 -1.03
C TYR A 235 18.79 -18.41 -0.24
N HIS A 236 19.01 -17.41 0.56
CA HIS A 236 20.13 -17.29 1.50
C HIS A 236 19.60 -17.48 2.92
N PRO A 237 19.62 -18.71 3.46
CA PRO A 237 19.13 -18.95 4.81
C PRO A 237 19.90 -18.11 5.82
N GLN A 238 19.20 -17.31 6.60
CA GLN A 238 19.79 -16.56 7.70
C GLN A 238 19.99 -17.52 8.88
N MET A 239 21.19 -18.12 8.94
CA MET A 239 21.48 -19.18 9.90
C MET A 239 21.43 -18.68 11.34
N GLU A 240 20.82 -19.48 12.20
CA GLU A 240 20.71 -19.23 13.64
C GLU A 240 21.82 -19.97 14.41
N LYS A 241 22.25 -19.41 15.53
CA LYS A 241 23.18 -20.07 16.43
C LYS A 241 22.45 -21.07 17.32
N GLY A 242 23.02 -22.23 17.51
CA GLY A 242 22.55 -23.27 18.40
C GLY A 242 23.72 -24.06 18.97
N GLU A 243 23.44 -25.00 19.86
CA GLU A 243 24.47 -25.85 20.43
C GLU A 243 25.06 -26.81 19.40
N LYS A 244 26.39 -27.01 19.49
CA LYS A 244 27.07 -28.04 18.71
C LYS A 244 26.69 -29.41 19.22
N TYR A 245 26.47 -30.36 18.32
CA TYR A 245 26.21 -31.75 18.71
C TYR A 245 26.78 -32.74 17.71
N ASP A 246 26.99 -33.94 18.19
CA ASP A 246 27.28 -35.14 17.41
C ASP A 246 26.35 -36.26 17.92
N LYS A 247 25.45 -36.72 17.07
CA LYS A 247 24.50 -37.81 17.35
C LYS A 247 24.98 -39.15 16.78
N GLY A 248 26.17 -39.19 16.22
CA GLY A 248 26.70 -40.38 15.58
C GLY A 248 26.02 -40.73 14.27
N ILE A 249 26.13 -41.98 13.86
CA ILE A 249 25.55 -42.50 12.62
C ILE A 249 24.06 -42.79 12.84
N ARG A 250 23.21 -42.01 12.15
CA ARG A 250 21.77 -42.30 12.08
C ARG A 250 21.57 -43.54 11.21
N LYS A 251 20.89 -44.55 11.76
CA LYS A 251 20.50 -45.75 11.01
C LYS A 251 19.49 -45.42 9.92
N ASP A 252 19.40 -46.29 8.89
CA ASP A 252 18.37 -46.23 7.89
C ASP A 252 16.99 -46.14 8.55
N GLN A 253 16.19 -45.21 8.08
CA GLN A 253 14.78 -45.13 8.43
C GLN A 253 13.96 -45.23 7.16
N TYR A 254 13.26 -46.36 7.04
CA TYR A 254 12.16 -46.47 6.08
C TYR A 254 10.96 -45.70 6.65
N THR A 255 10.57 -44.61 6.04
CA THR A 255 9.32 -43.93 6.37
C THR A 255 8.46 -43.92 5.11
N GLY A 256 7.36 -44.66 5.13
CA GLY A 256 6.43 -44.75 4.01
C GLY A 256 5.90 -43.38 3.53
N SER A 257 6.08 -42.32 4.36
CA SER A 257 5.66 -40.95 4.04
C SER A 257 6.73 -40.08 3.41
N TYR A 258 8.03 -40.34 3.65
CA TYR A 258 9.12 -39.46 3.22
C TYR A 258 10.25 -40.18 2.44
N GLY A 259 10.01 -41.42 2.05
CA GLY A 259 11.00 -42.25 1.33
C GLY A 259 12.12 -42.78 2.21
N ASP A 260 13.16 -43.34 1.58
CA ASP A 260 14.25 -44.01 2.24
C ASP A 260 15.42 -43.03 2.52
N PHE A 261 15.86 -42.98 3.76
CA PHE A 261 17.03 -42.21 4.16
C PHE A 261 18.24 -43.12 4.38
N LYS A 262 19.30 -42.90 3.61
CA LYS A 262 20.57 -43.62 3.81
C LYS A 262 21.21 -43.27 5.17
N PRO A 263 21.94 -44.18 5.79
CA PRO A 263 22.70 -43.88 7.01
C PRO A 263 23.64 -42.71 6.77
N ARG A 264 23.66 -41.76 7.68
CA ARG A 264 24.59 -40.63 7.66
C ARG A 264 25.00 -40.26 9.08
N HIS A 265 26.19 -39.73 9.21
CA HIS A 265 26.65 -39.09 10.44
C HIS A 265 25.86 -37.79 10.65
N VAL A 266 25.24 -37.66 11.80
CA VAL A 266 24.41 -36.48 12.14
C VAL A 266 25.18 -35.64 13.16
N GLN A 267 25.83 -34.61 12.68
CA GLN A 267 26.56 -33.64 13.49
C GLN A 267 26.18 -32.22 13.11
N SER A 268 26.41 -31.29 14.01
CA SER A 268 26.21 -29.86 13.78
C SER A 268 27.32 -29.06 14.42
N ASP A 269 27.82 -28.09 13.69
CA ASP A 269 28.80 -27.11 14.13
C ASP A 269 28.26 -26.00 15.02
N GLY A 270 26.94 -26.06 15.29
CA GLY A 270 26.22 -25.04 16.04
C GLY A 270 25.41 -24.13 15.17
N GLN A 271 25.40 -24.31 13.85
CA GLN A 271 24.47 -23.58 12.97
C GLN A 271 23.14 -24.33 12.77
N ARG A 272 22.07 -23.58 12.70
CA ARG A 272 20.71 -24.08 12.44
C ARG A 272 20.09 -23.33 11.27
N TYR A 273 19.38 -24.05 10.42
CA TYR A 273 18.52 -23.42 9.44
C TYR A 273 17.38 -22.69 10.16
N PRO A 274 16.95 -21.52 9.65
CA PRO A 274 15.84 -20.79 10.23
C PRO A 274 14.55 -21.62 10.14
N SER A 275 13.66 -21.44 11.13
CA SER A 275 12.31 -21.99 11.10
C SER A 275 11.34 -20.99 10.45
N ASP A 276 10.13 -21.45 10.17
CA ASP A 276 9.05 -20.61 9.64
C ASP A 276 8.32 -19.77 10.71
N VAL A 277 8.74 -19.90 11.95
CA VAL A 277 8.25 -19.12 13.08
C VAL A 277 9.42 -18.46 13.78
N TYR A 278 9.37 -17.13 13.86
CA TYR A 278 10.36 -16.33 14.56
C TYR A 278 9.84 -15.95 15.95
N PHE A 279 10.45 -16.52 16.98
CA PHE A 279 10.14 -16.24 18.37
C PHE A 279 11.10 -15.22 18.96
N TYR A 280 10.57 -14.43 19.89
CA TYR A 280 11.37 -13.72 20.86
C TYR A 280 11.46 -14.55 22.14
N GLU A 281 12.66 -15.03 22.45
CA GLU A 281 13.00 -15.48 23.79
C GLU A 281 13.95 -14.45 24.42
N PRO A 282 13.53 -13.76 25.51
CA PRO A 282 14.31 -12.65 26.09
C PRO A 282 15.69 -13.08 26.62
N GLU A 283 15.95 -14.37 26.76
CA GLU A 283 17.17 -14.91 27.37
C GLU A 283 18.21 -15.38 26.35
N HIS A 284 17.89 -15.39 25.05
CA HIS A 284 18.83 -15.75 24.00
C HIS A 284 19.15 -14.53 23.13
N ASP A 285 20.39 -14.06 23.24
CA ASP A 285 20.93 -12.89 22.53
C ASP A 285 21.03 -13.07 21.01
N ASP A 286 20.61 -14.21 20.48
CA ASP A 286 20.86 -14.68 19.12
C ASP A 286 19.59 -14.93 18.28
N SER A 287 18.38 -14.63 18.77
CA SER A 287 17.16 -14.85 17.99
C SER A 287 16.88 -13.68 17.05
N VAL A 288 16.44 -13.99 15.83
CA VAL A 288 16.02 -13.02 14.82
C VAL A 288 14.70 -12.39 15.25
N TYR A 289 14.80 -11.39 16.11
CA TYR A 289 13.69 -10.66 16.69
C TYR A 289 13.56 -9.31 16.02
N PHE A 290 12.42 -9.10 15.36
CA PHE A 290 12.08 -7.78 14.83
C PHE A 290 11.16 -7.08 15.81
N LYS A 291 11.69 -6.08 16.48
CA LYS A 291 10.88 -5.17 17.29
C LYS A 291 9.83 -4.50 16.40
N THR A 292 8.77 -4.01 17.02
CA THR A 292 7.82 -3.14 16.32
C THR A 292 8.52 -1.84 15.90
N ALA A 293 7.99 -1.16 14.90
CA ALA A 293 8.62 0.03 14.30
C ALA A 293 8.97 1.12 15.33
N GLU A 294 8.22 1.22 16.44
CA GLU A 294 8.48 2.20 17.51
C GLU A 294 9.83 2.04 18.21
N SER A 295 10.47 0.89 18.09
CA SER A 295 11.80 0.65 18.66
C SER A 295 12.94 1.01 17.72
N GLU A 296 12.65 1.29 16.46
CA GLU A 296 13.63 1.70 15.45
C GLU A 296 13.71 3.23 15.27
N GLY A 297 12.85 3.98 15.97
CA GLY A 297 12.81 5.45 15.91
C GLY A 297 11.40 6.01 15.66
N PRO A 298 11.27 7.17 15.03
CA PRO A 298 9.98 7.80 14.78
C PRO A 298 9.06 6.91 13.95
N VAL A 299 7.79 6.85 14.36
CA VAL A 299 6.74 6.14 13.63
C VAL A 299 5.92 7.16 12.85
N TRP A 300 6.01 7.10 11.54
CA TRP A 300 5.36 8.02 10.61
C TRP A 300 3.99 7.51 10.14
N HIS A 301 3.80 6.19 10.12
CA HIS A 301 2.56 5.54 9.68
C HIS A 301 1.99 4.65 10.79
N PRO A 302 0.66 4.67 11.05
CA PRO A 302 0.05 3.90 12.16
C PRO A 302 0.30 2.38 12.10
N THR A 303 0.54 1.84 10.91
CA THR A 303 0.82 0.42 10.67
C THR A 303 2.22 0.18 10.12
N GLN A 304 3.15 1.12 10.36
CA GLN A 304 4.52 1.02 9.87
C GLN A 304 5.16 -0.31 10.23
N LYS A 305 5.77 -0.97 9.25
CA LYS A 305 6.53 -2.20 9.46
C LYS A 305 7.96 -1.90 9.90
N PRO A 306 8.60 -2.80 10.67
CA PRO A 306 10.00 -2.66 11.03
C PRO A 306 10.92 -2.77 9.82
N VAL A 307 11.92 -1.91 9.75
CA VAL A 307 12.95 -1.96 8.69
C VAL A 307 13.74 -3.26 8.77
N GLU A 308 14.07 -3.74 9.97
CA GLU A 308 14.84 -4.98 10.16
C GLU A 308 14.12 -6.22 9.64
N LEU A 309 12.77 -6.27 9.76
CA LEU A 309 11.98 -7.33 9.12
C LEU A 309 12.16 -7.32 7.59
N GLY A 310 12.10 -6.13 7.00
CA GLY A 310 12.35 -5.96 5.56
C GLY A 310 13.76 -6.41 5.17
N ARG A 311 14.79 -6.01 5.93
CA ARG A 311 16.18 -6.38 5.69
C ARG A 311 16.38 -7.92 5.75
N TYR A 312 15.77 -8.58 6.73
CA TYR A 312 15.81 -10.04 6.82
C TYR A 312 15.26 -10.71 5.57
N LEU A 313 14.07 -10.31 5.12
CA LEU A 313 13.42 -10.89 3.94
C LEU A 313 14.22 -10.61 2.66
N ILE A 314 14.69 -9.37 2.50
CA ILE A 314 15.48 -8.95 1.34
C ILE A 314 16.80 -9.74 1.26
N LYS A 315 17.53 -9.86 2.36
CA LYS A 315 18.76 -10.68 2.40
C LYS A 315 18.49 -12.16 2.11
N THR A 316 17.35 -12.66 2.54
CA THR A 316 16.99 -14.07 2.34
C THR A 316 16.70 -14.38 0.88
N PHE A 317 16.05 -13.49 0.15
CA PHE A 317 15.48 -13.79 -1.16
C PHE A 317 16.10 -13.03 -2.33
N THR A 318 17.08 -12.17 -2.10
CA THR A 318 17.71 -11.36 -3.16
C THR A 318 19.23 -11.29 -3.02
N ASN A 319 19.88 -10.85 -4.11
CA ASN A 319 21.31 -10.51 -4.13
C ASN A 319 21.50 -8.99 -4.13
N PRO A 320 22.68 -8.46 -3.74
CA PRO A 320 23.00 -7.06 -3.96
C PRO A 320 22.81 -6.64 -5.43
N GLY A 321 22.20 -5.48 -5.65
CA GLY A 321 21.85 -4.97 -6.98
C GLY A 321 20.53 -5.48 -7.55
N ASP A 322 19.84 -6.44 -6.90
CA ASP A 322 18.49 -6.85 -7.30
C ASP A 322 17.46 -5.73 -7.04
N ILE A 323 16.32 -5.78 -7.73
CA ILE A 323 15.26 -4.76 -7.66
C ILE A 323 14.12 -5.23 -6.77
N VAL A 324 13.81 -4.44 -5.74
CA VAL A 324 12.72 -4.67 -4.78
C VAL A 324 11.60 -3.66 -5.02
N LEU A 325 10.38 -4.16 -5.26
CA LEU A 325 9.18 -3.34 -5.42
C LEU A 325 8.30 -3.39 -4.16
N ASP A 326 7.90 -2.22 -3.67
CA ASP A 326 6.83 -2.05 -2.68
C ASP A 326 5.74 -1.14 -3.25
N ASN A 327 4.62 -1.70 -3.65
CA ASN A 327 3.55 -0.97 -4.35
C ASN A 327 2.47 -0.38 -3.44
N ALA A 328 2.68 -0.39 -2.13
CA ALA A 328 1.88 0.32 -1.12
C ALA A 328 2.81 0.73 0.02
N CYS A 329 3.87 1.48 -0.32
CA CYS A 329 5.04 1.61 0.54
C CYS A 329 4.83 2.45 1.81
N GLY A 330 3.73 3.22 1.90
CA GLY A 330 3.44 4.06 3.06
C GLY A 330 4.63 4.95 3.42
N SER A 331 5.18 4.77 4.61
CA SER A 331 6.39 5.49 5.06
C SER A 331 7.73 4.89 4.57
N GLY A 332 7.71 3.94 3.64
CA GLY A 332 8.89 3.42 2.95
C GLY A 332 9.79 2.47 3.73
N SER A 333 9.28 1.75 4.73
CA SER A 333 10.13 0.87 5.56
C SER A 333 10.86 -0.20 4.76
N PHE A 334 10.21 -0.82 3.77
CA PHE A 334 10.83 -1.83 2.93
C PHE A 334 11.77 -1.25 1.87
N LEU A 335 11.52 -0.01 1.43
CA LEU A 335 12.45 0.73 0.56
C LEU A 335 13.75 1.07 1.29
N VAL A 336 13.63 1.57 2.53
CA VAL A 336 14.76 1.81 3.45
C VAL A 336 15.55 0.52 3.68
N ALA A 337 14.86 -0.61 3.84
CA ALA A 337 15.49 -1.92 4.00
C ALA A 337 16.27 -2.33 2.74
N ALA A 338 15.70 -2.13 1.55
CA ALA A 338 16.34 -2.43 0.27
C ALA A 338 17.61 -1.58 0.07
N ALA A 339 17.51 -0.28 0.26
CA ALA A 339 18.64 0.63 0.16
C ALA A 339 19.78 0.26 1.12
N LYS A 340 19.46 -0.04 2.40
CA LYS A 340 20.47 -0.46 3.40
C LYS A 340 21.19 -1.75 3.03
N GLU A 341 20.55 -2.63 2.29
CA GLU A 341 21.13 -3.91 1.85
C GLU A 341 21.75 -3.84 0.44
N GLY A 342 21.85 -2.64 -0.16
CA GLY A 342 22.46 -2.45 -1.48
C GLY A 342 21.62 -3.03 -2.61
N ARG A 343 20.30 -2.97 -2.49
CA ARG A 343 19.34 -3.32 -3.54
C ARG A 343 18.74 -2.04 -4.10
N HIS A 344 18.37 -2.08 -5.38
CA HIS A 344 17.52 -1.05 -5.94
C HIS A 344 16.11 -1.19 -5.41
N TYR A 345 15.40 -0.08 -5.30
CA TYR A 345 14.00 -0.08 -4.85
C TYR A 345 13.10 0.68 -5.81
N ILE A 346 11.83 0.31 -5.81
CA ILE A 346 10.73 1.04 -6.46
C ILE A 346 9.61 1.11 -5.44
N GLY A 347 9.22 2.34 -5.05
CA GLY A 347 8.08 2.58 -4.16
C GLY A 347 6.90 3.14 -4.92
N ILE A 348 5.68 2.67 -4.62
CA ILE A 348 4.45 3.30 -5.10
C ILE A 348 3.58 3.59 -3.89
N GLU A 349 3.07 4.81 -3.78
CA GLU A 349 2.20 5.23 -2.68
C GLU A 349 1.06 6.11 -3.21
N LEU A 350 -0.18 5.77 -2.85
CA LEU A 350 -1.35 6.52 -3.25
C LEU A 350 -1.39 7.93 -2.65
N ASN A 351 -0.88 8.06 -1.41
CA ASN A 351 -0.83 9.33 -0.68
C ASN A 351 -2.20 10.05 -0.59
N GLU A 352 -3.28 9.27 -0.42
CA GLU A 352 -4.68 9.71 -0.55
C GLU A 352 -5.02 10.93 0.33
N ASN A 353 -4.45 11.00 1.53
CA ASN A 353 -4.72 12.10 2.45
C ASN A 353 -4.22 13.45 1.92
N VAL A 354 -3.08 13.46 1.25
CA VAL A 354 -2.52 14.65 0.57
C VAL A 354 -3.34 14.97 -0.67
N LEU A 355 -3.66 13.97 -1.49
CA LEU A 355 -4.51 14.15 -2.68
C LEU A 355 -5.89 14.72 -2.34
N LEU A 356 -6.44 14.36 -1.18
CA LEU A 356 -7.72 14.90 -0.68
C LEU A 356 -7.58 16.21 0.11
N HIS A 357 -6.38 16.83 0.13
CA HIS A 357 -6.06 18.07 0.85
C HIS A 357 -6.58 18.10 2.29
N LYS A 358 -6.44 17.00 3.00
CA LYS A 358 -6.84 16.92 4.42
C LYS A 358 -5.91 17.78 5.25
N LYS A 359 -6.49 18.53 6.17
CA LYS A 359 -5.72 19.33 7.14
C LYS A 359 -4.82 18.39 7.95
N ASP A 360 -3.56 18.79 8.11
CA ASP A 360 -2.52 18.03 8.82
C ASP A 360 -2.24 16.63 8.19
N ALA A 361 -2.46 16.48 6.89
CA ALA A 361 -2.12 15.25 6.17
C ALA A 361 -0.60 15.04 6.17
N ILE A 362 -0.18 13.81 6.48
CA ILE A 362 1.22 13.41 6.34
C ILE A 362 1.45 13.09 4.86
N ASP A 363 2.46 13.72 4.29
CA ASP A 363 2.96 13.41 2.95
C ASP A 363 3.93 12.23 3.03
N TYR A 364 3.45 11.04 2.68
CA TYR A 364 4.25 9.83 2.75
C TYR A 364 5.33 9.75 1.67
N ILE A 365 5.16 10.41 0.53
CA ILE A 365 6.20 10.49 -0.48
C ILE A 365 7.42 11.22 0.11
N LYS A 366 7.20 12.40 0.67
CA LYS A 366 8.25 13.18 1.33
C LYS A 366 8.88 12.43 2.51
N VAL A 367 8.08 11.74 3.31
CA VAL A 367 8.61 10.90 4.41
C VAL A 367 9.54 9.80 3.87
N CYS A 368 9.17 9.14 2.78
CA CYS A 368 10.03 8.15 2.13
C CYS A 368 11.34 8.77 1.65
N GLU A 369 11.27 9.87 0.92
CA GLU A 369 12.45 10.57 0.37
C GLU A 369 13.39 11.03 1.47
N ASP A 370 12.88 11.65 2.55
CA ASP A 370 13.68 12.08 3.68
C ASP A 370 14.40 10.89 4.35
N ARG A 371 13.70 9.76 4.56
CA ARG A 371 14.30 8.55 5.14
C ARG A 371 15.33 7.88 4.22
N LEU A 372 15.16 7.95 2.92
CA LEU A 372 16.06 7.38 1.92
C LEU A 372 17.29 8.26 1.71
N ARG A 373 17.12 9.59 1.77
CA ARG A 373 18.22 10.58 1.70
C ARG A 373 19.25 10.35 2.81
N ASP A 374 18.83 10.01 4.00
CA ASP A 374 19.73 9.68 5.11
C ASP A 374 20.64 8.47 4.84
N ILE A 375 20.24 7.61 3.89
CA ILE A 375 20.99 6.39 3.54
C ILE A 375 21.84 6.60 2.30
N ASN A 376 21.30 7.28 1.29
CA ASN A 376 21.92 7.51 -0.02
C ASN A 376 21.81 8.99 -0.41
N PRO A 377 22.60 9.89 0.21
CA PRO A 377 22.50 11.33 -0.06
C PRO A 377 22.78 11.72 -1.53
N GLU A 378 23.45 10.85 -2.29
CA GLU A 378 23.82 11.10 -3.68
C GLU A 378 22.63 10.95 -4.66
N LEU A 379 21.52 10.34 -4.22
CA LEU A 379 20.32 10.14 -5.06
C LEU A 379 19.31 11.32 -4.97
N PHE A 380 19.53 12.25 -4.04
CA PHE A 380 18.62 13.38 -3.76
C PHE A 380 19.41 14.73 -3.86
#